data_f5a0333ff234e2267643ad64dfa83a03
#
_entry.id   f5a0333ff234e2267643ad64dfa83a03
#
_cell.length_a   1.000
_cell.length_b   1.000
_cell.length_c   1.000
_cell.angle_alpha   90.00
_cell.angle_beta   90.00
_cell.angle_gamma   90.00
#
_symmetry.space_group_name_H-M   'P 1'
#
loop_
_entity.id
_entity.type
_entity.pdbx_description
1 polymer ?
#
loop_
_entity_poly.entity_id
_entity_poly.type
_entity_poly.pdbx_seq_one_letter_code
_entity_poly.pdbx_strand_id
1 'polypeptide(L)'
;MTEQPLSSWNTPARVGVELVELRRDDGHPIDALWYPADEPRVGVLHVHGKGSSVLTGPSRFLPPLLPEIAHLAVNMRCHDLAYTVGTDDWAVDGGMWEDLSTGHLDLAAGVAHLRERGVEQVVVSGHSSGGFYAADLMPRDAGIAAWVLLSPLTTNKNPFPLWWPDPEDRDRAAALARAMVAEGRGRDLIPVSGWFHAISAASLVQRLEEPDGIWLDNVGHAAAPVLMGWGDTEPRHALWNDLFRQFAGGSDRRLVLAGADHYYRGQERDLAAAIAGFLADAIG
;
A
#
# COMPACT_ATOMS: atom_id res chain seq x y z
N MET A 1 -9.44 -27.81 -7.49
CA MET A 1 -9.45 -26.49 -6.86
C MET A 1 -10.79 -26.35 -6.16
N THR A 2 -10.83 -26.47 -4.85
CA THR A 2 -12.03 -26.23 -4.05
C THR A 2 -12.23 -24.72 -4.00
N GLU A 3 -13.33 -24.25 -4.60
CA GLU A 3 -13.76 -22.85 -4.46
C GLU A 3 -13.96 -22.56 -2.97
N GLN A 4 -13.04 -21.79 -2.37
CA GLN A 4 -13.32 -21.19 -1.07
C GLN A 4 -14.37 -20.10 -1.28
N PRO A 5 -15.41 -20.05 -0.45
CA PRO A 5 -16.41 -19.00 -0.59
C PRO A 5 -15.78 -17.63 -0.38
N LEU A 6 -16.05 -16.68 -1.28
CA LEU A 6 -15.57 -15.29 -1.25
C LEU A 6 -16.01 -14.48 -0.01
N SER A 7 -16.69 -15.09 0.96
CA SER A 7 -17.33 -14.44 2.10
C SER A 7 -16.68 -14.67 3.46
N SER A 8 -15.46 -15.19 3.53
CA SER A 8 -14.84 -15.58 4.81
C SER A 8 -13.97 -14.49 5.47
N TRP A 9 -14.30 -13.23 5.31
CA TRP A 9 -13.71 -12.19 6.15
C TRP A 9 -14.33 -12.24 7.55
N ASN A 10 -13.56 -12.64 8.56
CA ASN A 10 -13.97 -12.68 9.97
C ASN A 10 -14.06 -11.27 10.58
N THR A 11 -14.76 -10.37 9.92
CA THR A 11 -14.97 -8.99 10.37
C THR A 11 -16.40 -8.78 10.88
N PRO A 12 -16.64 -7.84 11.80
CA PRO A 12 -17.98 -7.49 12.24
C PRO A 12 -18.91 -7.15 11.07
N ALA A 13 -20.19 -7.51 11.17
CA ALA A 13 -21.18 -7.27 10.13
C ALA A 13 -21.52 -5.77 9.95
N ARG A 14 -21.26 -4.95 10.97
CA ARG A 14 -21.51 -3.49 10.94
C ARG A 14 -20.41 -2.75 11.68
N VAL A 15 -19.90 -1.66 11.05
CA VAL A 15 -18.92 -0.75 11.62
C VAL A 15 -19.36 0.67 11.31
N GLY A 16 -19.34 1.56 12.30
CA GLY A 16 -19.56 2.99 12.10
C GLY A 16 -18.30 3.64 11.51
N VAL A 17 -18.44 4.33 10.39
CA VAL A 17 -17.34 5.05 9.73
C VAL A 17 -17.82 6.40 9.24
N GLU A 18 -16.91 7.36 9.12
CA GLU A 18 -17.14 8.63 8.41
C GLU A 18 -16.47 8.53 7.03
N LEU A 19 -17.22 8.88 5.99
CA LEU A 19 -16.62 9.14 4.68
C LEU A 19 -16.00 10.54 4.71
N VAL A 20 -14.74 10.65 4.39
CA VAL A 20 -14.02 11.93 4.38
C VAL A 20 -13.32 12.13 3.03
N GLU A 21 -13.33 13.37 2.55
CA GLU A 21 -12.52 13.78 1.41
C GLU A 21 -11.27 14.50 1.93
N LEU A 22 -10.13 14.02 1.54
CA LEU A 22 -8.83 14.66 1.79
C LEU A 22 -8.37 15.36 0.52
N ARG A 23 -7.48 16.35 0.68
CA ARG A 23 -6.84 17.01 -0.47
C ARG A 23 -5.34 16.93 -0.33
N ARG A 24 -4.69 16.48 -1.39
CA ARG A 24 -3.24 16.51 -1.55
C ARG A 24 -2.76 17.96 -1.75
N ASP A 25 -1.48 18.18 -1.57
CA ASP A 25 -0.86 19.50 -1.82
C ASP A 25 -1.02 19.98 -3.29
N ASP A 26 -1.13 19.03 -4.23
CA ASP A 26 -1.41 19.33 -5.65
C ASP A 26 -2.92 19.54 -5.95
N GLY A 27 -3.77 19.51 -4.91
CA GLY A 27 -5.22 19.73 -4.99
C GLY A 27 -6.04 18.51 -5.41
N HIS A 28 -5.42 17.36 -5.67
CA HIS A 28 -6.14 16.14 -6.03
C HIS A 28 -6.96 15.62 -4.82
N PRO A 29 -8.28 15.36 -5.00
CA PRO A 29 -9.11 14.80 -3.93
C PRO A 29 -8.81 13.33 -3.71
N ILE A 30 -8.90 12.88 -2.45
CA ILE A 30 -8.74 11.49 -2.02
C ILE A 30 -9.90 11.13 -1.11
N ASP A 31 -10.63 10.09 -1.45
CA ASP A 31 -11.65 9.52 -0.58
C ASP A 31 -11.00 8.63 0.49
N ALA A 32 -11.49 8.74 1.71
CA ALA A 32 -11.02 7.95 2.82
C ALA A 32 -12.16 7.55 3.77
N LEU A 33 -11.94 6.47 4.52
CA LEU A 33 -12.82 6.02 5.60
C LEU A 33 -12.13 6.30 6.94
N TRP A 34 -12.72 7.16 7.73
CA TRP A 34 -12.31 7.45 9.09
C TRP A 34 -13.08 6.58 10.08
N TYR A 35 -12.35 5.85 10.91
CA TYR A 35 -12.86 5.04 12.02
C TYR A 35 -12.42 5.72 13.32
N PRO A 36 -13.33 6.44 13.99
CA PRO A 36 -13.00 7.16 15.24
C PRO A 36 -12.72 6.18 16.38
N ALA A 37 -11.86 6.59 17.31
CA ALA A 37 -11.75 6.03 18.65
C ALA A 37 -12.12 7.11 19.69
N ASP A 38 -12.50 6.70 20.91
CA ASP A 38 -12.97 7.64 21.95
C ASP A 38 -11.87 8.63 22.35
N GLU A 39 -10.62 8.16 22.49
CA GLU A 39 -9.45 8.98 22.78
C GLU A 39 -8.33 8.61 21.79
N PRO A 40 -8.23 9.27 20.62
CA PRO A 40 -7.37 8.85 19.53
C PRO A 40 -5.90 9.22 19.77
N ARG A 41 -5.29 8.74 20.85
CA ARG A 41 -3.85 8.94 21.08
C ARG A 41 -3.01 8.32 19.98
N VAL A 42 -3.38 7.12 19.52
CA VAL A 42 -2.75 6.42 18.42
C VAL A 42 -3.69 6.36 17.23
N GLY A 43 -3.20 6.65 16.03
CA GLY A 43 -3.95 6.52 14.80
C GLY A 43 -3.16 5.82 13.70
N VAL A 44 -3.81 4.92 12.98
CA VAL A 44 -3.21 4.14 11.90
C VAL A 44 -3.74 4.60 10.55
N LEU A 45 -2.83 5.07 9.68
CA LEU A 45 -3.09 5.29 8.27
C LEU A 45 -2.93 3.97 7.51
N HIS A 46 -4.01 3.47 6.90
CA HIS A 46 -3.99 2.28 6.06
C HIS A 46 -3.87 2.61 4.59
N VAL A 47 -2.87 2.00 3.94
CA VAL A 47 -2.53 2.17 2.52
C VAL A 47 -2.64 0.83 1.81
N HIS A 48 -3.56 0.75 0.85
CA HIS A 48 -3.87 -0.49 0.12
C HIS A 48 -2.83 -0.82 -0.98
N GLY A 49 -2.92 -2.03 -1.53
CA GLY A 49 -2.11 -2.48 -2.65
C GLY A 49 -2.55 -1.88 -4.00
N LYS A 50 -1.73 -2.10 -5.03
CA LYS A 50 -1.99 -1.62 -6.41
C LYS A 50 -3.33 -2.13 -6.95
N GLY A 51 -4.12 -1.23 -7.53
CA GLY A 51 -5.43 -1.55 -8.11
C GLY A 51 -6.45 -2.09 -7.10
N SER A 52 -6.23 -1.84 -5.82
CA SER A 52 -7.06 -2.20 -4.69
C SER A 52 -7.80 -0.97 -4.16
N SER A 53 -8.43 -1.07 -3.00
CA SER A 53 -9.16 0.04 -2.37
C SER A 53 -9.22 -0.14 -0.85
N VAL A 54 -9.78 0.84 -0.16
CA VAL A 54 -10.07 0.78 1.30
C VAL A 54 -10.94 -0.42 1.70
N LEU A 55 -11.62 -1.05 0.75
CA LEU A 55 -12.52 -2.19 1.00
C LEU A 55 -11.83 -3.54 0.83
N THR A 56 -10.50 -3.59 0.71
CA THR A 56 -9.75 -4.83 0.44
C THR A 56 -8.61 -5.04 1.44
N GLY A 57 -8.30 -6.32 1.72
CA GLY A 57 -7.16 -6.72 2.55
C GLY A 57 -7.14 -6.09 3.94
N PRO A 58 -5.95 -5.81 4.47
CA PRO A 58 -5.77 -5.23 5.81
C PRO A 58 -6.52 -3.94 6.07
N SER A 59 -6.64 -3.05 5.07
CA SER A 59 -7.40 -1.79 5.20
C SER A 59 -8.87 -2.01 5.56
N ARG A 60 -9.44 -3.15 5.15
CA ARG A 60 -10.84 -3.49 5.43
C ARG A 60 -11.05 -4.07 6.81
N PHE A 61 -10.17 -4.98 7.27
CA PHE A 61 -10.45 -5.78 8.45
C PHE A 61 -9.70 -5.33 9.71
N LEU A 62 -8.57 -4.64 9.60
CA LEU A 62 -7.84 -4.17 10.77
C LEU A 62 -8.63 -3.14 11.58
N PRO A 63 -9.25 -2.10 10.98
CA PRO A 63 -10.00 -1.12 11.76
C PRO A 63 -11.07 -1.74 12.67
N PRO A 64 -11.99 -2.60 12.20
CA PRO A 64 -12.98 -3.21 13.07
C PRO A 64 -12.43 -4.24 14.04
N LEU A 65 -11.21 -4.74 13.89
CA LEU A 65 -10.57 -5.67 14.81
C LEU A 65 -9.72 -4.97 15.88
N LEU A 66 -9.43 -3.68 15.71
CA LEU A 66 -8.67 -2.83 16.64
C LEU A 66 -9.45 -1.54 16.96
N PRO A 67 -10.67 -1.64 17.50
CA PRO A 67 -11.58 -0.49 17.64
C PRO A 67 -11.10 0.54 18.68
N GLU A 68 -10.13 0.21 19.52
CA GLU A 68 -9.50 1.09 20.49
C GLU A 68 -8.50 2.06 19.87
N ILE A 69 -8.12 1.84 18.62
CA ILE A 69 -7.20 2.67 17.85
C ILE A 69 -8.00 3.43 16.78
N ALA A 70 -7.70 4.70 16.57
CA ALA A 70 -8.27 5.43 15.45
C ALA A 70 -7.65 4.95 14.12
N HIS A 71 -8.45 4.85 13.07
CA HIS A 71 -7.95 4.41 11.77
C HIS A 71 -8.44 5.32 10.64
N LEU A 72 -7.55 5.56 9.69
CA LEU A 72 -7.87 6.22 8.42
C LEU A 72 -7.45 5.30 7.28
N ALA A 73 -8.40 4.77 6.54
CA ALA A 73 -8.12 4.01 5.33
C ALA A 73 -8.29 4.91 4.10
N VAL A 74 -7.23 5.13 3.33
CA VAL A 74 -7.26 6.03 2.16
C VAL A 74 -7.37 5.26 0.86
N ASN A 75 -8.22 5.73 -0.05
CA ASN A 75 -8.17 5.36 -1.46
C ASN A 75 -7.06 6.18 -2.10
N MET A 76 -5.91 5.55 -2.31
CA MET A 76 -4.83 6.21 -3.04
C MET A 76 -5.27 6.57 -4.45
N ARG A 77 -4.66 7.58 -5.05
CA ARG A 77 -4.93 7.96 -6.44
C ARG A 77 -4.83 6.79 -7.43
N CYS A 78 -4.04 5.76 -7.09
CA CYS A 78 -3.93 4.53 -7.87
C CYS A 78 -4.91 3.42 -7.45
N HIS A 79 -6.01 3.77 -6.73
CA HIS A 79 -7.01 2.77 -6.32
C HIS A 79 -7.77 2.21 -7.52
N ASP A 80 -8.33 1.02 -7.37
CA ASP A 80 -8.97 0.27 -8.44
C ASP A 80 -8.09 0.15 -9.71
N LEU A 81 -8.56 -0.48 -10.75
CA LEU A 81 -7.84 -0.51 -12.04
C LEU A 81 -8.04 0.81 -12.79
N ALA A 82 -9.26 1.33 -12.77
CA ALA A 82 -9.66 2.58 -13.39
C ALA A 82 -10.90 3.14 -12.68
N TYR A 83 -10.95 4.45 -12.49
CA TYR A 83 -12.11 5.18 -11.99
C TYR A 83 -12.19 6.58 -12.64
N THR A 84 -13.34 7.23 -12.57
CA THR A 84 -13.51 8.61 -13.05
C THR A 84 -13.21 9.61 -11.95
N VAL A 85 -12.39 10.61 -12.25
CA VAL A 85 -12.05 11.71 -11.32
C VAL A 85 -12.88 12.93 -11.68
N GLY A 86 -13.66 13.41 -10.71
CA GLY A 86 -14.51 14.57 -10.90
C GLY A 86 -15.76 14.31 -11.75
N THR A 87 -16.58 15.33 -11.90
CA THR A 87 -17.85 15.26 -12.62
C THR A 87 -17.83 15.95 -13.98
N ASP A 88 -16.91 16.89 -14.20
CA ASP A 88 -16.96 17.79 -15.35
C ASP A 88 -16.06 17.35 -16.51
N ASP A 89 -14.91 16.72 -16.24
CA ASP A 89 -13.93 16.39 -17.28
C ASP A 89 -13.87 14.93 -17.67
N TRP A 90 -14.62 14.05 -16.98
CA TRP A 90 -14.58 12.59 -17.20
C TRP A 90 -13.14 12.01 -17.26
N ALA A 91 -12.22 12.68 -16.54
CA ALA A 91 -10.86 12.18 -16.43
C ALA A 91 -10.85 10.80 -15.80
N VAL A 92 -10.06 9.89 -16.34
CA VAL A 92 -9.89 8.53 -15.82
C VAL A 92 -8.54 8.45 -15.15
N ASP A 93 -8.51 7.86 -13.94
CA ASP A 93 -7.29 7.55 -13.20
C ASP A 93 -7.37 6.14 -12.59
N GLY A 94 -6.41 5.75 -11.80
CA GLY A 94 -6.37 4.45 -11.14
C GLY A 94 -5.08 3.70 -11.38
N GLY A 95 -5.05 2.42 -11.00
CA GLY A 95 -3.85 1.59 -11.05
C GLY A 95 -3.21 1.42 -12.42
N MET A 96 -3.98 1.61 -13.52
CA MET A 96 -3.42 1.60 -14.88
C MET A 96 -2.60 2.85 -15.20
N TRP A 97 -2.91 4.00 -14.56
CA TRP A 97 -2.22 5.30 -14.73
C TRP A 97 -1.43 5.73 -13.51
N GLU A 98 -1.05 4.79 -12.66
CA GLU A 98 -0.30 5.05 -11.44
C GLU A 98 0.96 5.88 -11.71
N ASP A 99 1.09 6.98 -10.99
CA ASP A 99 2.29 7.82 -10.97
C ASP A 99 3.08 7.55 -9.69
N LEU A 100 4.21 6.84 -9.84
CA LEU A 100 5.03 6.41 -8.72
C LEU A 100 5.68 7.58 -7.97
N SER A 101 5.87 8.71 -8.64
CA SER A 101 6.54 9.88 -8.04
C SER A 101 5.65 10.65 -7.06
N THR A 102 4.34 10.40 -7.08
CA THR A 102 3.35 11.18 -6.32
C THR A 102 2.65 10.41 -5.22
N GLY A 103 2.90 9.10 -5.08
CA GLY A 103 2.21 8.26 -4.09
C GLY A 103 2.39 8.74 -2.64
N HIS A 104 3.56 9.29 -2.30
CA HIS A 104 3.81 9.85 -0.97
C HIS A 104 2.91 11.04 -0.62
N LEU A 105 2.35 11.76 -1.61
CA LEU A 105 1.42 12.88 -1.37
C LEU A 105 0.08 12.39 -0.80
N ASP A 106 -0.39 11.22 -1.23
CA ASP A 106 -1.61 10.60 -0.70
C ASP A 106 -1.42 10.27 0.79
N LEU A 107 -0.26 9.70 1.14
CA LEU A 107 0.06 9.37 2.52
C LEU A 107 0.23 10.63 3.37
N ALA A 108 0.90 11.65 2.84
CA ALA A 108 1.09 12.92 3.55
C ALA A 108 -0.25 13.59 3.89
N ALA A 109 -1.22 13.59 2.95
CA ALA A 109 -2.57 14.09 3.20
C ALA A 109 -3.28 13.28 4.30
N GLY A 110 -3.14 11.94 4.29
CA GLY A 110 -3.70 11.08 5.33
C GLY A 110 -3.06 11.32 6.71
N VAL A 111 -1.75 11.48 6.78
CA VAL A 111 -1.02 11.81 8.02
C VAL A 111 -1.46 13.18 8.56
N ALA A 112 -1.59 14.18 7.70
CA ALA A 112 -2.06 15.51 8.09
C ALA A 112 -3.45 15.43 8.71
N HIS A 113 -4.38 14.70 8.07
CA HIS A 113 -5.73 14.51 8.58
C HIS A 113 -5.77 13.83 9.96
N LEU A 114 -4.97 12.78 10.17
CA LEU A 114 -4.87 12.13 11.49
C LEU A 114 -4.43 13.13 12.57
N ARG A 115 -3.41 13.94 12.28
CA ARG A 115 -2.92 14.98 13.20
C ARG A 115 -3.99 16.06 13.47
N GLU A 116 -4.74 16.48 12.46
CA GLU A 116 -5.88 17.42 12.61
C GLU A 116 -7.01 16.86 13.47
N ARG A 117 -7.21 15.54 13.46
CA ARG A 117 -8.17 14.83 14.31
C ARG A 117 -7.66 14.61 15.74
N GLY A 118 -6.47 15.11 16.09
CA GLY A 118 -5.90 15.05 17.44
C GLY A 118 -5.10 13.77 17.74
N VAL A 119 -4.78 12.97 16.71
CA VAL A 119 -3.89 11.82 16.87
C VAL A 119 -2.48 12.30 17.21
N GLU A 120 -1.96 11.84 18.35
CA GLU A 120 -0.61 12.19 18.82
C GLU A 120 0.48 11.33 18.18
N GLN A 121 0.20 10.04 18.01
CA GLN A 121 1.14 9.04 17.49
C GLN A 121 0.57 8.42 16.21
N VAL A 122 1.12 8.85 15.07
CA VAL A 122 0.70 8.35 13.76
C VAL A 122 1.52 7.11 13.39
N VAL A 123 0.82 6.06 13.00
CA VAL A 123 1.37 4.82 12.44
C VAL A 123 0.98 4.73 10.98
N VAL A 124 1.88 4.30 10.11
CA VAL A 124 1.56 4.04 8.70
C VAL A 124 1.61 2.53 8.44
N SER A 125 0.48 1.99 7.95
CA SER A 125 0.33 0.58 7.60
C SER A 125 0.14 0.43 6.10
N GLY A 126 1.14 -0.12 5.41
CA GLY A 126 1.12 -0.34 3.96
C GLY A 126 1.06 -1.81 3.58
N HIS A 127 0.08 -2.18 2.76
CA HIS A 127 -0.07 -3.54 2.23
C HIS A 127 0.36 -3.61 0.77
N SER A 128 1.18 -4.60 0.40
CA SER A 128 1.62 -4.82 -0.98
C SER A 128 2.31 -3.58 -1.57
N SER A 129 1.78 -2.96 -2.64
CA SER A 129 2.28 -1.68 -3.17
C SER A 129 2.17 -0.54 -2.15
N GLY A 130 1.19 -0.58 -1.24
CA GLY A 130 1.12 0.36 -0.12
C GLY A 130 2.37 0.34 0.77
N GLY A 131 3.02 -0.82 0.91
CA GLY A 131 4.30 -0.96 1.59
C GLY A 131 5.48 -0.31 0.83
N PHE A 132 5.38 -0.19 -0.50
CA PHE A 132 6.34 0.58 -1.29
C PHE A 132 6.17 2.08 -1.07
N TYR A 133 4.93 2.57 -1.10
CA TYR A 133 4.64 4.00 -0.85
C TYR A 133 4.91 4.41 0.60
N ALA A 134 4.66 3.52 1.57
CA ALA A 134 5.04 3.75 2.96
C ALA A 134 6.56 3.93 3.08
N ALA A 135 7.35 3.07 2.42
CA ALA A 135 8.81 3.22 2.40
C ALA A 135 9.27 4.53 1.72
N ASP A 136 8.59 4.99 0.65
CA ASP A 136 8.89 6.28 0.02
C ASP A 136 8.61 7.49 0.94
N LEU A 137 7.68 7.36 1.89
CA LEU A 137 7.41 8.39 2.89
C LEU A 137 8.45 8.42 4.02
N MET A 138 9.11 7.30 4.35
CA MET A 138 10.03 7.19 5.51
C MET A 138 11.10 8.28 5.57
N PRO A 139 11.85 8.60 4.49
CA PRO A 139 12.84 9.66 4.52
C PRO A 139 12.24 11.07 4.53
N ARG A 140 10.91 11.22 4.36
CA ARG A 140 10.22 12.50 4.19
C ARG A 140 9.50 12.95 5.47
N ASP A 141 9.10 12.02 6.35
CA ASP A 141 8.37 12.33 7.59
C ASP A 141 8.95 11.54 8.78
N ALA A 142 9.84 12.17 9.51
CA ALA A 142 10.43 11.62 10.73
C ALA A 142 9.46 11.64 11.94
N GLY A 143 8.28 12.24 11.81
CA GLY A 143 7.27 12.32 12.85
C GLY A 143 6.29 11.13 12.89
N ILE A 144 6.53 10.08 12.12
CA ILE A 144 5.78 8.83 12.19
C ILE A 144 6.28 8.01 13.39
N ALA A 145 5.36 7.51 14.21
CA ALA A 145 5.68 6.79 15.45
C ALA A 145 6.05 5.31 15.21
N ALA A 146 5.48 4.66 14.20
CA ALA A 146 5.82 3.30 13.81
C ALA A 146 5.36 3.00 12.37
N TRP A 147 5.96 1.96 11.77
CA TRP A 147 5.65 1.50 10.42
C TRP A 147 5.21 0.04 10.44
N VAL A 148 4.16 -0.28 9.70
CA VAL A 148 3.64 -1.65 9.53
C VAL A 148 3.64 -1.98 8.04
N LEU A 149 4.56 -2.82 7.59
CA LEU A 149 4.74 -3.22 6.20
C LEU A 149 4.24 -4.66 6.01
N LEU A 150 3.09 -4.82 5.38
CA LEU A 150 2.41 -6.10 5.21
C LEU A 150 2.58 -6.63 3.78
N SER A 151 3.26 -7.77 3.63
CA SER A 151 3.58 -8.37 2.31
C SER A 151 4.06 -7.33 1.29
N PRO A 152 5.04 -6.46 1.65
CA PRO A 152 5.32 -5.25 0.90
C PRO A 152 5.84 -5.56 -0.51
N LEU A 153 5.45 -4.73 -1.47
CA LEU A 153 6.17 -4.64 -2.73
C LEU A 153 7.49 -3.92 -2.47
N THR A 154 8.60 -4.51 -2.86
CA THR A 154 9.95 -3.99 -2.61
C THR A 154 10.62 -3.40 -3.84
N THR A 155 9.98 -3.55 -4.99
CA THR A 155 10.26 -2.87 -6.25
C THR A 155 9.03 -2.93 -7.15
N ASN A 156 8.75 -1.88 -7.87
CA ASN A 156 7.64 -1.84 -8.83
C ASN A 156 7.90 -2.67 -10.11
N LYS A 157 9.10 -3.25 -10.24
CA LYS A 157 9.47 -4.21 -11.29
C LYS A 157 9.02 -5.65 -10.96
N ASN A 158 8.64 -5.94 -9.74
CA ASN A 158 8.21 -7.29 -9.31
C ASN A 158 7.09 -7.92 -10.17
N PRO A 159 6.13 -7.17 -10.75
CA PRO A 159 5.12 -7.74 -11.62
C PRO A 159 5.62 -8.14 -13.01
N PHE A 160 6.80 -7.68 -13.46
CA PHE A 160 7.27 -7.86 -14.83
C PHE A 160 7.30 -9.32 -15.32
N PRO A 161 7.79 -10.29 -14.53
CA PRO A 161 7.75 -11.70 -14.97
C PRO A 161 6.32 -12.26 -15.14
N LEU A 162 5.35 -11.68 -14.43
CA LEU A 162 3.95 -12.05 -14.58
C LEU A 162 3.30 -11.36 -15.79
N TRP A 163 3.63 -10.09 -16.01
CA TRP A 163 3.09 -9.30 -17.11
C TRP A 163 3.67 -9.71 -18.45
N TRP A 164 4.96 -10.02 -18.49
CA TRP A 164 5.70 -10.48 -19.65
C TRP A 164 6.56 -11.68 -19.26
N PRO A 165 6.00 -12.90 -19.35
CA PRO A 165 6.78 -14.13 -19.11
C PRO A 165 7.97 -14.28 -20.06
N ASP A 166 7.83 -13.79 -21.31
CA ASP A 166 8.92 -13.68 -22.26
C ASP A 166 9.66 -12.34 -22.10
N PRO A 167 10.95 -12.33 -21.79
CA PRO A 167 11.75 -11.10 -21.70
C PRO A 167 11.76 -10.25 -22.99
N GLU A 168 11.66 -10.88 -24.18
CA GLU A 168 11.61 -10.14 -25.45
C GLU A 168 10.31 -9.34 -25.57
N ASP A 169 9.17 -9.86 -25.08
CA ASP A 169 7.91 -9.14 -25.05
C ASP A 169 7.98 -7.92 -24.13
N ARG A 170 8.63 -8.08 -22.97
CA ARG A 170 8.90 -6.96 -22.06
C ARG A 170 9.76 -5.88 -22.75
N ASP A 171 10.81 -6.28 -23.42
CA ASP A 171 11.73 -5.34 -24.06
C ASP A 171 11.05 -4.60 -25.22
N ARG A 172 10.16 -5.29 -25.98
CA ARG A 172 9.30 -4.66 -26.99
C ARG A 172 8.32 -3.66 -26.35
N ALA A 173 7.66 -4.04 -25.27
CA ALA A 173 6.75 -3.15 -24.53
C ALA A 173 7.49 -1.92 -23.96
N ALA A 174 8.70 -2.11 -23.43
CA ALA A 174 9.54 -1.03 -22.93
C ALA A 174 9.93 -0.04 -24.04
N ALA A 175 10.33 -0.53 -25.23
CA ALA A 175 10.64 0.33 -26.37
C ALA A 175 9.41 1.11 -26.84
N LEU A 176 8.26 0.43 -26.95
CA LEU A 176 6.99 1.06 -27.31
C LEU A 176 6.60 2.16 -26.30
N ALA A 177 6.68 1.88 -24.99
CA ALA A 177 6.36 2.85 -23.95
C ALA A 177 7.20 4.13 -24.07
N ARG A 178 8.50 3.99 -24.24
CA ARG A 178 9.40 5.16 -24.41
C ARG A 178 9.06 5.97 -25.65
N ALA A 179 8.73 5.31 -26.77
CA ALA A 179 8.30 5.99 -27.99
C ALA A 179 6.99 6.77 -27.75
N MET A 180 5.99 6.13 -27.14
CA MET A 180 4.70 6.77 -26.83
C MET A 180 4.87 7.99 -25.91
N VAL A 181 5.71 7.89 -24.86
CA VAL A 181 6.02 9.03 -23.98
C VAL A 181 6.70 10.16 -24.76
N ALA A 182 7.65 9.86 -25.63
CA ALA A 182 8.32 10.86 -26.47
C ALA A 182 7.37 11.58 -27.44
N GLU A 183 6.29 10.90 -27.86
CA GLU A 183 5.22 11.44 -28.70
C GLU A 183 4.13 12.20 -27.91
N GLY A 184 4.25 12.36 -26.59
CA GLY A 184 3.22 12.98 -25.76
C GLY A 184 2.02 12.07 -25.43
N ARG A 185 2.11 10.79 -25.71
CA ARG A 185 1.08 9.75 -25.53
C ARG A 185 1.29 8.91 -24.26
N GLY A 186 1.87 9.50 -23.23
CA GLY A 186 2.22 8.79 -22.00
C GLY A 186 1.02 8.16 -21.25
N ARG A 187 -0.19 8.68 -21.46
CA ARG A 187 -1.42 8.12 -20.89
C ARG A 187 -2.04 6.97 -21.69
N ASP A 188 -1.57 6.71 -22.91
CA ASP A 188 -2.07 5.58 -23.69
C ASP A 188 -1.64 4.25 -23.05
N LEU A 189 -2.52 3.25 -23.16
CA LEU A 189 -2.38 1.97 -22.47
C LEU A 189 -1.64 0.95 -23.31
N ILE A 190 -0.75 0.21 -22.67
CA ILE A 190 -0.03 -0.96 -23.20
C ILE A 190 -0.62 -2.20 -22.54
N PRO A 191 -1.06 -3.21 -23.31
CA PRO A 191 -1.55 -4.46 -22.75
C PRO A 191 -0.49 -5.19 -21.94
N VAL A 192 -0.91 -5.78 -20.81
CA VAL A 192 -0.08 -6.66 -19.97
C VAL A 192 -0.85 -7.93 -19.67
N SER A 193 -0.13 -9.02 -19.41
CA SER A 193 -0.75 -10.26 -18.96
C SER A 193 -1.18 -10.17 -17.48
N GLY A 194 -2.04 -11.09 -17.07
CA GLY A 194 -2.53 -11.14 -15.70
C GLY A 194 -3.69 -10.19 -15.44
N TRP A 195 -4.03 -10.01 -14.17
CA TRP A 195 -5.25 -9.32 -13.75
C TRP A 195 -5.24 -7.79 -13.95
N PHE A 196 -4.08 -7.20 -14.19
CA PHE A 196 -3.97 -5.76 -14.49
C PHE A 196 -4.41 -5.38 -15.90
N HIS A 197 -4.36 -6.31 -16.85
CA HIS A 197 -4.74 -6.16 -18.26
C HIS A 197 -4.03 -5.05 -19.04
N ALA A 198 -3.73 -3.91 -18.46
CA ALA A 198 -3.04 -2.80 -19.11
C ALA A 198 -2.29 -1.90 -18.10
N ILE A 199 -1.32 -1.15 -18.62
CA ILE A 199 -0.58 -0.10 -17.91
C ILE A 199 -0.32 1.06 -18.85
N SER A 200 -0.35 2.30 -18.37
CA SER A 200 0.01 3.44 -19.19
C SER A 200 1.49 3.44 -19.56
N ALA A 201 1.81 4.01 -20.73
CA ALA A 201 3.18 4.10 -21.18
C ALA A 201 4.07 4.87 -20.17
N ALA A 202 3.57 5.96 -19.59
CA ALA A 202 4.30 6.72 -18.57
C ALA A 202 4.56 5.90 -17.31
N SER A 203 3.54 5.19 -16.77
CA SER A 203 3.72 4.32 -15.61
C SER A 203 4.72 3.19 -15.87
N LEU A 204 4.74 2.63 -17.09
CA LEU A 204 5.71 1.61 -17.45
C LEU A 204 7.14 2.17 -17.50
N VAL A 205 7.33 3.34 -18.10
CA VAL A 205 8.65 4.00 -18.15
C VAL A 205 9.15 4.31 -16.73
N GLN A 206 8.33 4.88 -15.86
CA GLN A 206 8.71 5.12 -14.46
C GLN A 206 9.18 3.84 -13.75
N ARG A 207 8.48 2.72 -13.95
CA ARG A 207 8.87 1.43 -13.36
C ARG A 207 10.20 0.90 -13.90
N LEU A 208 10.45 1.07 -15.19
CA LEU A 208 11.71 0.66 -15.81
C LEU A 208 12.90 1.48 -15.31
N GLU A 209 12.67 2.75 -15.00
CA GLU A 209 13.68 3.72 -14.55
C GLU A 209 13.84 3.75 -13.02
N GLU A 210 12.98 3.04 -12.28
CA GLU A 210 13.09 2.92 -10.83
C GLU A 210 14.48 2.39 -10.43
N PRO A 211 15.20 3.07 -9.53
CA PRO A 211 16.49 2.59 -9.04
C PRO A 211 16.34 1.24 -8.32
N ASP A 212 17.29 0.33 -8.57
CA ASP A 212 17.35 -0.92 -7.83
C ASP A 212 17.73 -0.63 -6.36
N GLY A 213 17.06 -1.32 -5.42
CA GLY A 213 17.32 -1.17 -3.99
C GLY A 213 16.65 0.04 -3.32
N ILE A 214 15.97 0.94 -4.06
CA ILE A 214 15.35 2.15 -3.51
C ILE A 214 14.45 1.89 -2.29
N TRP A 215 13.71 0.77 -2.30
CA TRP A 215 12.86 0.40 -1.18
C TRP A 215 13.68 0.12 0.08
N LEU A 216 14.76 -0.64 -0.03
CA LEU A 216 15.64 -0.97 1.10
C LEU A 216 16.37 0.25 1.63
N ASP A 217 16.84 1.11 0.73
CA ASP A 217 17.49 2.38 1.10
C ASP A 217 16.51 3.27 1.88
N ASN A 218 15.26 3.38 1.42
CA ASN A 218 14.23 4.17 2.09
C ASN A 218 13.86 3.58 3.47
N VAL A 219 13.69 2.25 3.58
CA VAL A 219 13.41 1.60 4.87
C VAL A 219 14.57 1.76 5.84
N GLY A 220 15.81 1.76 5.37
CA GLY A 220 16.99 2.07 6.17
C GLY A 220 17.01 3.48 6.76
N HIS A 221 16.20 4.41 6.26
CA HIS A 221 16.01 5.76 6.80
C HIS A 221 14.87 5.86 7.81
N ALA A 222 14.16 4.76 8.12
CA ALA A 222 13.09 4.79 9.12
C ALA A 222 13.65 5.17 10.49
N ALA A 223 13.21 6.32 11.02
CA ALA A 223 13.59 6.78 12.35
C ALA A 223 12.80 6.08 13.47
N ALA A 224 11.72 5.38 13.12
CA ALA A 224 10.79 4.71 14.02
C ALA A 224 10.76 3.20 13.77
N PRO A 225 10.31 2.39 14.76
CA PRO A 225 10.24 0.93 14.64
C PRO A 225 9.44 0.47 13.43
N VAL A 226 9.90 -0.60 12.77
CA VAL A 226 9.25 -1.23 11.63
C VAL A 226 8.78 -2.64 12.00
N LEU A 227 7.48 -2.92 11.84
CA LEU A 227 6.95 -4.27 11.76
C LEU A 227 6.87 -4.67 10.28
N MET A 228 7.58 -5.71 9.88
CA MET A 228 7.43 -6.32 8.56
C MET A 228 6.79 -7.70 8.68
N GLY A 229 5.57 -7.84 8.11
CA GLY A 229 4.75 -9.04 8.20
C GLY A 229 4.42 -9.65 6.84
N TRP A 230 4.33 -10.99 6.77
CA TRP A 230 3.91 -11.73 5.57
C TRP A 230 3.47 -13.15 5.89
N GLY A 231 2.79 -13.80 4.93
CA GLY A 231 2.45 -15.21 4.99
C GLY A 231 3.60 -16.12 4.55
N ASP A 232 3.79 -17.25 5.19
CA ASP A 232 4.82 -18.22 4.82
C ASP A 232 4.53 -18.96 3.51
N THR A 233 3.28 -18.92 3.03
CA THR A 233 2.88 -19.50 1.74
C THR A 233 3.15 -18.58 0.55
N GLU A 234 3.55 -17.34 0.79
CA GLU A 234 3.79 -16.38 -0.28
C GLU A 234 5.11 -16.66 -1.03
N PRO A 235 5.13 -16.52 -2.37
CA PRO A 235 6.32 -16.82 -3.17
C PRO A 235 7.56 -15.99 -2.81
N ARG A 236 7.37 -14.84 -2.16
CA ARG A 236 8.44 -13.92 -1.76
C ARG A 236 8.93 -14.09 -0.32
N HIS A 237 8.45 -15.10 0.39
CA HIS A 237 8.81 -15.36 1.79
C HIS A 237 10.33 -15.32 2.02
N ALA A 238 11.13 -16.01 1.19
CA ALA A 238 12.59 -16.00 1.30
C ALA A 238 13.20 -14.62 1.09
N LEU A 239 12.76 -13.89 0.06
CA LEU A 239 13.22 -12.54 -0.23
C LEU A 239 12.95 -11.58 0.94
N TRP A 240 11.75 -11.61 1.51
CA TRP A 240 11.42 -10.74 2.65
C TRP A 240 12.23 -11.06 3.90
N ASN A 241 12.54 -12.35 4.16
CA ASN A 241 13.45 -12.73 5.23
C ASN A 241 14.86 -12.14 5.03
N ASP A 242 15.35 -12.14 3.80
CA ASP A 242 16.68 -11.60 3.48
C ASP A 242 16.71 -10.09 3.58
N LEU A 243 15.68 -9.39 3.09
CA LEU A 243 15.58 -7.94 3.19
C LEU A 243 15.42 -7.49 4.64
N PHE A 244 14.57 -8.16 5.44
CA PHE A 244 14.41 -7.82 6.85
C PHE A 244 15.75 -7.87 7.59
N ARG A 245 16.56 -8.91 7.36
CA ARG A 245 17.89 -9.03 7.99
C ARG A 245 18.87 -7.91 7.62
N GLN A 246 18.66 -7.23 6.50
CA GLN A 246 19.55 -6.17 6.04
C GLN A 246 19.28 -4.83 6.74
N PHE A 247 18.03 -4.52 7.08
CA PHE A 247 17.69 -3.23 7.70
C PHE A 247 17.35 -3.32 9.18
N ALA A 248 16.95 -4.49 9.68
CA ALA A 248 16.37 -4.64 11.02
C ALA A 248 17.29 -4.20 12.15
N GLY A 249 16.80 -3.29 13.00
CA GLY A 249 17.39 -2.86 14.25
C GLY A 249 16.74 -3.49 15.48
N GLY A 250 17.12 -3.06 16.66
CA GLY A 250 16.68 -3.66 17.94
C GLY A 250 15.19 -3.53 18.24
N SER A 251 14.53 -2.48 17.74
CA SER A 251 13.10 -2.22 17.90
C SER A 251 12.23 -2.79 16.76
N ASP A 252 12.85 -3.24 15.67
CA ASP A 252 12.11 -3.78 14.53
C ASP A 252 11.61 -5.19 14.82
N ARG A 253 10.49 -5.55 14.21
CA ARG A 253 9.83 -6.85 14.39
C ARG A 253 9.55 -7.50 13.07
N ARG A 254 9.82 -8.81 13.03
CA ARG A 254 9.44 -9.69 11.94
C ARG A 254 8.23 -10.53 12.34
N LEU A 255 7.19 -10.52 11.49
CA LEU A 255 6.01 -11.34 11.65
C LEU A 255 5.86 -12.29 10.47
N VAL A 256 5.88 -13.61 10.71
CA VAL A 256 5.58 -14.62 9.71
C VAL A 256 4.36 -15.39 10.16
N LEU A 257 3.25 -15.28 9.44
CA LEU A 257 2.01 -15.97 9.74
C LEU A 257 1.94 -17.29 8.98
N ALA A 258 1.85 -18.39 9.72
CA ALA A 258 1.81 -19.73 9.15
C ALA A 258 0.50 -19.96 8.37
N GLY A 259 0.61 -20.42 7.13
CA GLY A 259 -0.52 -20.68 6.24
C GLY A 259 -1.22 -19.45 5.69
N ALA A 260 -0.74 -18.24 6.00
CA ALA A 260 -1.33 -17.01 5.49
C ALA A 260 -1.03 -16.82 4.00
N ASP A 261 -2.02 -16.31 3.28
CA ASP A 261 -1.88 -15.84 1.90
C ASP A 261 -1.60 -14.32 1.87
N HIS A 262 -1.43 -13.77 0.66
CA HIS A 262 -1.16 -12.34 0.44
C HIS A 262 -2.19 -11.39 1.06
N TYR A 263 -3.42 -11.84 1.31
CA TYR A 263 -4.51 -11.06 1.90
C TYR A 263 -4.82 -11.44 3.34
N TYR A 264 -4.05 -12.38 3.94
CA TYR A 264 -4.22 -12.86 5.31
C TYR A 264 -5.59 -13.49 5.60
N ARG A 265 -6.21 -14.09 4.59
CA ARG A 265 -7.53 -14.70 4.72
C ARG A 265 -7.52 -15.85 5.74
N GLY A 266 -8.40 -15.77 6.72
CA GLY A 266 -8.48 -16.73 7.83
C GLY A 266 -7.46 -16.48 8.95
N GLN A 267 -6.59 -15.46 8.81
CA GLN A 267 -5.57 -15.07 9.80
C GLN A 267 -5.75 -13.61 10.28
N GLU A 268 -6.92 -13.01 10.01
CA GLU A 268 -7.17 -11.59 10.25
C GLU A 268 -7.01 -11.23 11.74
N ARG A 269 -7.49 -12.09 12.63
CA ARG A 269 -7.38 -11.87 14.09
C ARG A 269 -5.96 -12.02 14.61
N ASP A 270 -5.23 -13.00 14.08
CA ASP A 270 -3.83 -13.24 14.48
C ASP A 270 -2.95 -12.08 14.01
N LEU A 271 -3.17 -11.57 12.79
CA LEU A 271 -2.51 -10.37 12.29
C LEU A 271 -2.84 -9.15 13.16
N ALA A 272 -4.11 -8.92 13.47
CA ALA A 272 -4.53 -7.80 14.31
C ALA A 272 -3.89 -7.86 15.71
N ALA A 273 -3.91 -9.03 16.35
CA ALA A 273 -3.27 -9.24 17.67
C ALA A 273 -1.75 -8.98 17.63
N ALA A 274 -1.08 -9.45 16.57
CA ALA A 274 0.36 -9.22 16.41
C ALA A 274 0.70 -7.73 16.20
N ILE A 275 -0.11 -7.00 15.42
CA ILE A 275 0.04 -5.55 15.24
C ILE A 275 -0.20 -4.82 16.56
N ALA A 276 -1.28 -5.15 17.29
CA ALA A 276 -1.56 -4.54 18.59
C ALA A 276 -0.39 -4.73 19.58
N GLY A 277 0.15 -5.95 19.66
CA GLY A 277 1.33 -6.24 20.49
C GLY A 277 2.55 -5.43 20.09
N PHE A 278 2.84 -5.34 18.78
CA PHE A 278 3.93 -4.51 18.29
C PHE A 278 3.75 -3.03 18.64
N LEU A 279 2.56 -2.48 18.45
CA LEU A 279 2.29 -1.07 18.77
C LEU A 279 2.41 -0.78 20.27
N ALA A 280 1.94 -1.69 21.14
CA ALA A 280 2.12 -1.57 22.57
C ALA A 280 3.59 -1.54 23.00
N ASP A 281 4.44 -2.36 22.35
CA ASP A 281 5.89 -2.40 22.62
C ASP A 281 6.63 -1.17 22.05
N ALA A 282 6.20 -0.68 20.88
CA ALA A 282 6.92 0.34 20.12
C ALA A 282 6.60 1.77 20.55
N ILE A 283 5.34 2.02 20.97
CA ILE A 283 4.80 3.37 21.19
C ILE A 283 3.94 3.47 22.45
N GLY A 284 3.89 2.41 23.28
CA GLY A 284 3.09 2.29 24.53
C GLY A 284 3.57 3.14 25.70
#